data_cad4a15532087feae86a9ea4a9ac9793
#
_entry.id   cad4a15532087feae86a9ea4a9ac9793
#
_cell.length_a   1.000
_cell.length_b   1.000
_cell.length_c   1.000
_cell.angle_alpha   90.00
_cell.angle_beta   90.00
_cell.angle_gamma   90.00
#
_symmetry.space_group_name_H-M   'P 1'
#
loop_
_entity.id
_entity.type
_entity.pdbx_description
1 polymer ?
#
loop_
_entity_poly.entity_id
_entity_poly.type
_entity_poly.pdbx_seq_one_letter_code
_entity_poly.pdbx_strand_id
1 'polypeptide(L)'
;MTKRQLRKAAYKAIVTENKSHQQAFDELSKVSSVDLDELANELSQVPSPSKNKSQQLLRYTFIAVLLIIILIRIVVILSLDFQIKLDPIFLLLVIILGLFAPVYGIVGVLTSRIHFYRTTAMLIGLNMFRSIKDINQGADPMVLLVFVPFVAAIALGLFIPTKLKTPYTKNRIKEEVDGVTKSRYEYIFENNKLTGSSELIDADLV
;
A
#
# COMPACT_ATOMS: atom_id res chain seq x y z
N MET A 1 -14.14 7.69 17.64
CA MET A 1 -13.00 6.74 17.45
C MET A 1 -11.91 7.46 16.69
N THR A 2 -10.61 7.30 17.04
CA THR A 2 -9.54 7.95 16.27
C THR A 2 -9.23 7.13 15.00
N LYS A 3 -8.70 7.77 13.96
CA LYS A 3 -8.29 7.10 12.70
C LYS A 3 -7.34 5.92 12.94
N ARG A 4 -6.44 6.04 13.93
CA ARG A 4 -5.53 4.94 14.30
C ARG A 4 -6.26 3.74 14.94
N GLN A 5 -7.29 4.01 15.76
CA GLN A 5 -8.12 2.94 16.35
C GLN A 5 -8.96 2.25 15.28
N LEU A 6 -9.50 3.03 14.33
CA LEU A 6 -10.27 2.53 13.21
C LEU A 6 -9.45 1.56 12.34
N ARG A 7 -8.22 1.95 11.97
CA ARG A 7 -7.28 1.06 11.25
C ARG A 7 -7.00 -0.24 11.99
N LYS A 8 -6.78 -0.16 13.30
CA LYS A 8 -6.54 -1.37 14.10
C LYS A 8 -7.76 -2.29 14.11
N ALA A 9 -8.96 -1.72 14.27
CA ALA A 9 -10.21 -2.46 14.26
C ALA A 9 -10.47 -3.09 12.87
N ALA A 10 -10.30 -2.34 11.79
CA ALA A 10 -10.41 -2.84 10.42
C ALA A 10 -9.42 -3.99 10.13
N TYR A 11 -8.16 -3.82 10.51
CA TYR A 11 -7.15 -4.87 10.37
C TYR A 11 -7.51 -6.13 11.16
N LYS A 12 -7.93 -5.98 12.42
CA LYS A 12 -8.35 -7.10 13.27
C LYS A 12 -9.51 -7.85 12.64
N ALA A 13 -10.56 -7.14 12.21
CA ALA A 13 -11.76 -7.77 11.62
C ALA A 13 -11.43 -8.56 10.34
N ILE A 14 -10.63 -7.99 9.42
CA ILE A 14 -10.35 -8.62 8.12
C ILE A 14 -9.26 -9.68 8.22
N VAL A 15 -8.15 -9.39 8.91
CA VAL A 15 -6.96 -10.27 8.90
C VAL A 15 -6.99 -11.29 10.02
N THR A 16 -7.41 -10.91 11.24
CA THR A 16 -7.39 -11.79 12.40
C THR A 16 -8.68 -12.61 12.50
N GLU A 17 -9.83 -11.96 12.29
CA GLU A 17 -11.15 -12.59 12.41
C GLU A 17 -11.66 -13.16 11.06
N ASN A 18 -10.90 -12.92 9.98
CA ASN A 18 -11.16 -13.43 8.63
C ASN A 18 -12.56 -13.03 8.08
N LYS A 19 -13.07 -11.87 8.51
CA LYS A 19 -14.35 -11.32 8.05
C LYS A 19 -14.23 -10.75 6.64
N SER A 20 -15.31 -10.79 5.86
CA SER A 20 -15.37 -10.03 4.60
C SER A 20 -15.36 -8.53 4.87
N HIS A 21 -14.98 -7.73 3.88
CA HIS A 21 -14.97 -6.27 4.00
C HIS A 21 -16.37 -5.73 4.32
N GLN A 22 -17.41 -6.35 3.73
CA GLN A 22 -18.79 -5.98 4.00
C GLN A 22 -19.21 -6.29 5.45
N GLN A 23 -18.92 -7.50 5.93
CA GLN A 23 -19.21 -7.88 7.32
C GLN A 23 -18.49 -6.99 8.33
N ALA A 24 -17.21 -6.68 8.05
CA ALA A 24 -16.44 -5.77 8.88
C ALA A 24 -17.01 -4.34 8.87
N PHE A 25 -17.48 -3.86 7.71
CA PHE A 25 -18.13 -2.57 7.58
C PHE A 25 -19.45 -2.52 8.37
N ASP A 26 -20.33 -3.52 8.19
CA ASP A 26 -21.63 -3.58 8.85
C ASP A 26 -21.52 -3.66 10.38
N GLU A 27 -20.48 -4.33 10.89
CA GLU A 27 -20.23 -4.42 12.32
C GLU A 27 -19.64 -3.12 12.89
N LEU A 28 -18.61 -2.58 12.25
CA LEU A 28 -17.93 -1.37 12.73
C LEU A 28 -18.80 -0.12 12.59
N SER A 29 -19.68 -0.07 11.61
CA SER A 29 -20.65 1.03 11.43
C SER A 29 -21.65 1.13 12.57
N LYS A 30 -21.99 0.00 13.24
CA LYS A 30 -22.92 -0.03 14.38
C LYS A 30 -22.28 0.44 15.68
N VAL A 31 -20.98 0.26 15.83
CA VAL A 31 -20.26 0.48 17.11
C VAL A 31 -19.77 1.92 17.24
N SER A 32 -19.62 2.65 16.16
CA SER A 32 -18.86 3.92 16.17
C SER A 32 -19.65 5.09 15.62
N SER A 33 -19.48 6.26 16.27
CA SER A 33 -19.81 7.58 15.72
C SER A 33 -18.79 8.02 14.64
N VAL A 34 -18.30 7.09 13.80
CA VAL A 34 -17.29 7.34 12.76
C VAL A 34 -18.00 7.70 11.47
N ASP A 35 -17.40 8.60 10.71
CA ASP A 35 -17.81 8.87 9.34
C ASP A 35 -17.72 7.58 8.50
N LEU A 36 -18.83 7.20 7.88
CA LEU A 36 -18.94 5.97 7.08
C LEU A 36 -18.02 6.01 5.86
N ASP A 37 -17.74 7.19 5.30
CA ASP A 37 -16.77 7.36 4.20
C ASP A 37 -15.34 7.04 4.67
N GLU A 38 -14.97 7.52 5.86
CA GLU A 38 -13.65 7.23 6.43
C GLU A 38 -13.52 5.73 6.75
N LEU A 39 -14.57 5.12 7.33
CA LEU A 39 -14.61 3.69 7.61
C LEU A 39 -14.45 2.85 6.34
N ALA A 40 -15.23 3.14 5.29
CA ALA A 40 -15.16 2.41 4.02
C ALA A 40 -13.77 2.55 3.36
N ASN A 41 -13.19 3.75 3.42
CA ASN A 41 -11.85 3.99 2.88
C ASN A 41 -10.76 3.23 3.65
N GLU A 42 -10.80 3.23 4.98
CA GLU A 42 -9.82 2.49 5.80
C GLU A 42 -9.95 0.97 5.62
N LEU A 43 -11.18 0.43 5.57
CA LEU A 43 -11.43 -0.98 5.27
C LEU A 43 -10.91 -1.36 3.88
N SER A 44 -11.15 -0.52 2.86
CA SER A 44 -10.68 -0.79 1.49
C SER A 44 -9.16 -0.92 1.38
N GLN A 45 -8.41 -0.30 2.30
CA GLN A 45 -6.94 -0.33 2.34
C GLN A 45 -6.37 -1.56 3.08
N VAL A 46 -7.21 -2.37 3.72
CA VAL A 46 -6.78 -3.63 4.34
C VAL A 46 -6.92 -4.75 3.31
N PRO A 47 -5.82 -5.39 2.88
CA PRO A 47 -5.93 -6.48 1.91
C PRO A 47 -6.58 -7.71 2.55
N SER A 48 -7.50 -8.35 1.82
CA SER A 48 -8.04 -9.65 2.25
C SER A 48 -6.93 -10.71 2.25
N PRO A 49 -7.01 -11.76 3.10
CA PRO A 49 -6.03 -12.84 3.12
C PRO A 49 -5.85 -13.53 1.75
N SER A 50 -6.92 -13.69 0.99
CA SER A 50 -6.90 -14.25 -0.36
C SER A 50 -6.12 -13.38 -1.36
N LYS A 51 -6.40 -12.06 -1.38
CA LYS A 51 -5.63 -11.11 -2.21
C LYS A 51 -4.17 -11.04 -1.82
N ASN A 52 -3.89 -11.10 -0.52
CA ASN A 52 -2.53 -11.09 -0.01
C ASN A 52 -1.75 -12.31 -0.49
N LYS A 53 -2.37 -13.48 -0.50
CA LYS A 53 -1.80 -14.74 -1.00
C LYS A 53 -1.62 -14.72 -2.53
N SER A 54 -2.61 -14.24 -3.28
CA SER A 54 -2.53 -14.17 -4.76
C SER A 54 -1.46 -13.21 -5.26
N GLN A 55 -1.13 -12.16 -4.48
CA GLN A 55 -0.10 -11.16 -4.83
C GLN A 55 1.25 -11.41 -4.14
N GLN A 56 1.44 -12.58 -3.56
CA GLN A 56 2.64 -12.93 -2.78
C GLN A 56 3.93 -12.83 -3.62
N LEU A 57 3.90 -13.28 -4.86
CA LEU A 57 5.04 -13.19 -5.77
C LEU A 57 5.47 -11.73 -5.98
N LEU A 58 4.53 -10.84 -6.32
CA LEU A 58 4.82 -9.41 -6.52
C LEU A 58 5.39 -8.76 -5.26
N ARG A 59 4.91 -9.15 -4.08
CA ARG A 59 5.42 -8.66 -2.81
C ARG A 59 6.86 -9.10 -2.55
N TYR A 60 7.19 -10.35 -2.83
CA TYR A 60 8.57 -10.85 -2.72
C TYR A 60 9.49 -10.23 -3.76
N THR A 61 9.02 -10.03 -5.00
CA THR A 61 9.77 -9.30 -6.02
C THR A 61 10.09 -7.87 -5.54
N PHE A 62 9.14 -7.19 -4.94
CA PHE A 62 9.37 -5.85 -4.38
C PHE A 62 10.42 -5.87 -3.26
N ILE A 63 10.37 -6.84 -2.33
CA ILE A 63 11.40 -7.02 -1.30
C ILE A 63 12.77 -7.26 -1.95
N ALA A 64 12.87 -8.14 -2.94
CA ALA A 64 14.12 -8.44 -3.62
C ALA A 64 14.73 -7.19 -4.28
N VAL A 65 13.89 -6.38 -4.95
CA VAL A 65 14.33 -5.10 -5.54
C VAL A 65 14.82 -4.14 -4.46
N LEU A 66 14.13 -4.03 -3.32
CA LEU A 66 14.56 -3.19 -2.20
C LEU A 66 15.88 -3.66 -1.59
N LEU A 67 16.12 -4.96 -1.49
CA LEU A 67 17.40 -5.54 -1.03
C LEU A 67 18.54 -5.20 -2.00
N ILE A 68 18.30 -5.26 -3.32
CA ILE A 68 19.28 -4.83 -4.32
C ILE A 68 19.61 -3.35 -4.14
N ILE A 69 18.62 -2.49 -3.91
CA ILE A 69 18.85 -1.06 -3.63
C ILE A 69 19.69 -0.86 -2.38
N ILE A 70 19.44 -1.63 -1.32
CA ILE A 70 20.25 -1.59 -0.08
C ILE A 70 21.71 -1.94 -0.39
N LEU A 71 21.96 -3.02 -1.14
CA LEU A 71 23.31 -3.43 -1.52
C LEU A 71 24.01 -2.35 -2.33
N ILE A 72 23.36 -1.78 -3.35
CA ILE A 72 23.91 -0.68 -4.13
C ILE A 72 24.27 0.51 -3.23
N ARG A 73 23.37 0.89 -2.31
CA ARG A 73 23.61 2.01 -1.39
C ARG A 73 24.81 1.75 -0.47
N ILE A 74 24.93 0.54 0.08
CA ILE A 74 26.07 0.17 0.93
C ILE A 74 27.37 0.30 0.13
N VAL A 75 27.43 -0.23 -1.09
CA VAL A 75 28.63 -0.15 -1.95
C VAL A 75 29.00 1.30 -2.22
N VAL A 76 28.03 2.15 -2.57
CA VAL A 76 28.26 3.57 -2.83
C VAL A 76 28.78 4.29 -1.56
N ILE A 77 28.17 4.04 -0.40
CA ILE A 77 28.58 4.66 0.87
C ILE A 77 30.00 4.26 1.25
N LEU A 78 30.35 2.96 1.15
CA LEU A 78 31.69 2.46 1.43
C LEU A 78 32.73 3.02 0.45
N SER A 79 32.37 3.18 -0.84
CA SER A 79 33.24 3.79 -1.84
C SER A 79 33.53 5.27 -1.54
N LEU A 80 32.51 6.00 -1.06
CA LEU A 80 32.66 7.40 -0.64
C LEU A 80 33.54 7.52 0.61
N ASP A 81 33.34 6.67 1.60
CA ASP A 81 34.16 6.67 2.83
C ASP A 81 35.63 6.39 2.52
N PHE A 82 35.90 5.40 1.64
CA PHE A 82 37.26 5.08 1.20
C PHE A 82 37.95 6.25 0.50
N GLN A 83 37.20 7.05 -0.29
CA GLN A 83 37.74 8.17 -1.01
C GLN A 83 37.98 9.43 -0.15
N ILE A 84 37.06 9.74 0.75
CA ILE A 84 36.97 11.04 1.44
C ILE A 84 37.31 10.93 2.93
N LYS A 85 37.35 9.72 3.52
CA LYS A 85 37.49 9.45 4.96
C LYS A 85 36.49 10.29 5.79
N LEU A 86 35.23 9.96 5.66
CA LEU A 86 34.14 10.66 6.32
C LEU A 86 34.28 10.58 7.85
N ASP A 87 33.85 11.64 8.53
CA ASP A 87 33.69 11.62 9.98
C ASP A 87 32.69 10.50 10.36
N PRO A 88 32.99 9.67 11.39
CA PRO A 88 32.15 8.54 11.78
C PRO A 88 30.69 8.91 12.07
N ILE A 89 30.43 10.11 12.61
CA ILE A 89 29.07 10.59 12.90
C ILE A 89 28.35 10.91 11.58
N PHE A 90 29.07 11.56 10.65
CA PHE A 90 28.52 11.89 9.35
C PHE A 90 28.26 10.63 8.52
N LEU A 91 29.17 9.66 8.55
CA LEU A 91 29.01 8.35 7.91
C LEU A 91 27.76 7.63 8.43
N LEU A 92 27.55 7.59 9.75
CA LEU A 92 26.36 6.99 10.36
C LEU A 92 25.08 7.66 9.88
N LEU A 93 25.07 8.99 9.80
CA LEU A 93 23.92 9.76 9.33
C LEU A 93 23.60 9.45 7.86
N VAL A 94 24.61 9.37 6.99
CA VAL A 94 24.46 9.00 5.58
C VAL A 94 23.90 7.58 5.43
N ILE A 95 24.37 6.63 6.23
CA ILE A 95 23.86 5.25 6.27
C ILE A 95 22.37 5.25 6.65
N ILE A 96 22.01 5.90 7.75
CA ILE A 96 20.62 5.93 8.23
C ILE A 96 19.69 6.55 7.17
N LEU A 97 20.05 7.70 6.63
CA LEU A 97 19.24 8.39 5.62
C LEU A 97 19.19 7.61 4.29
N GLY A 98 20.30 7.01 3.88
CA GLY A 98 20.39 6.25 2.63
C GLY A 98 19.57 4.96 2.65
N LEU A 99 19.52 4.26 3.80
CA LEU A 99 18.82 2.99 3.95
C LEU A 99 17.38 3.12 4.46
N PHE A 100 17.00 4.30 4.95
CA PHE A 100 15.66 4.50 5.54
C PHE A 100 14.52 4.11 4.60
N ALA A 101 14.54 4.58 3.36
CA ALA A 101 13.44 4.35 2.42
C ALA A 101 13.24 2.85 2.07
N PRO A 102 14.28 2.09 1.67
CA PRO A 102 14.11 0.67 1.37
C PRO A 102 13.78 -0.17 2.60
N VAL A 103 14.37 0.10 3.77
CA VAL A 103 14.05 -0.61 5.02
C VAL A 103 12.59 -0.34 5.42
N TYR A 104 12.14 0.91 5.35
CA TYR A 104 10.75 1.27 5.58
C TYR A 104 9.79 0.52 4.64
N GLY A 105 10.16 0.35 3.38
CA GLY A 105 9.41 -0.44 2.40
C GLY A 105 9.30 -1.91 2.78
N ILE A 106 10.41 -2.55 3.18
CA ILE A 106 10.42 -3.95 3.63
C ILE A 106 9.49 -4.16 4.84
N VAL A 107 9.58 -3.29 5.85
CA VAL A 107 8.68 -3.33 7.01
C VAL A 107 7.22 -3.19 6.58
N GLY A 108 6.94 -2.32 5.60
CA GLY A 108 5.60 -2.15 5.04
C GLY A 108 5.05 -3.42 4.38
N VAL A 109 5.88 -4.13 3.60
CA VAL A 109 5.50 -5.39 2.98
C VAL A 109 5.20 -6.45 4.03
N LEU A 110 6.07 -6.60 5.04
CA LEU A 110 5.92 -7.59 6.12
C LEU A 110 4.65 -7.33 6.96
N THR A 111 4.32 -6.05 7.19
CA THR A 111 3.11 -5.67 7.93
C THR A 111 1.84 -5.60 7.06
N SER A 112 1.93 -5.92 5.77
CA SER A 112 0.81 -5.91 4.80
C SER A 112 0.03 -4.59 4.74
N ARG A 113 0.71 -3.46 4.93
CA ARG A 113 0.09 -2.13 4.93
C ARG A 113 0.28 -1.44 3.59
N ILE A 114 -0.79 -1.22 2.87
CA ILE A 114 -0.79 -0.69 1.49
C ILE A 114 -0.10 0.68 1.37
N HIS A 115 -0.29 1.58 2.33
CA HIS A 115 0.29 2.92 2.24
C HIS A 115 1.82 2.95 2.27
N PHE A 116 2.49 1.96 2.88
CA PHE A 116 3.94 1.87 2.90
C PHE A 116 4.56 1.74 1.51
N TYR A 117 3.91 1.00 0.61
CA TYR A 117 4.38 0.85 -0.76
C TYR A 117 4.48 2.19 -1.49
N ARG A 118 3.40 3.00 -1.40
CA ARG A 118 3.36 4.33 -2.04
C ARG A 118 4.37 5.29 -1.43
N THR A 119 4.46 5.32 -0.11
CA THR A 119 5.43 6.18 0.59
C THR A 119 6.86 5.79 0.23
N THR A 120 7.17 4.48 0.16
CA THR A 120 8.49 4.00 -0.26
C THR A 120 8.80 4.42 -1.70
N ALA A 121 7.85 4.23 -2.63
CA ALA A 121 8.02 4.66 -4.02
C ALA A 121 8.30 6.17 -4.13
N MET A 122 7.58 7.00 -3.37
CA MET A 122 7.82 8.45 -3.32
C MET A 122 9.20 8.81 -2.75
N LEU A 123 9.61 8.18 -1.64
CA LEU A 123 10.92 8.43 -1.02
C LEU A 123 12.07 8.01 -1.95
N ILE A 124 11.94 6.86 -2.61
CA ILE A 124 12.92 6.39 -3.60
C ILE A 124 12.96 7.34 -4.80
N GLY A 125 11.81 7.78 -5.32
CA GLY A 125 11.70 8.73 -6.40
C GLY A 125 12.39 10.07 -6.10
N LEU A 126 12.13 10.63 -4.91
CA LEU A 126 12.79 11.87 -4.47
C LEU A 126 14.31 11.73 -4.40
N ASN A 127 14.80 10.59 -3.91
CA ASN A 127 16.24 10.33 -3.89
C ASN A 127 16.85 10.19 -5.30
N MET A 128 16.09 9.56 -6.22
CA MET A 128 16.51 9.39 -7.61
C MET A 128 16.63 10.74 -8.33
N PHE A 129 15.67 11.67 -8.14
CA PHE A 129 15.72 13.00 -8.78
C PHE A 129 16.98 13.81 -8.43
N ARG A 130 17.48 13.68 -7.20
CA ARG A 130 18.74 14.32 -6.79
C ARG A 130 19.93 13.74 -7.56
N SER A 131 19.98 12.44 -7.75
CA SER A 131 21.07 11.76 -8.45
C SER A 131 21.07 12.00 -9.97
N ILE A 132 19.93 12.26 -10.60
CA ILE A 132 19.83 12.53 -12.04
C ILE A 132 20.50 13.86 -12.42
N LYS A 133 20.49 14.87 -11.55
CA LYS A 133 21.19 16.14 -11.82
C LYS A 133 22.69 15.97 -12.00
N ASP A 134 23.28 15.01 -11.29
CA ASP A 134 24.70 14.73 -11.34
C ASP A 134 25.10 13.93 -12.60
N ILE A 135 24.13 13.21 -13.21
CA ILE A 135 24.34 12.37 -14.40
C ILE A 135 24.39 13.19 -15.69
N ASN A 136 23.73 14.34 -15.76
CA ASN A 136 23.66 15.20 -16.96
C ASN A 136 25.01 15.75 -17.41
N GLN A 137 26.10 15.45 -16.70
CA GLN A 137 27.45 15.89 -17.02
C GLN A 137 28.31 14.84 -17.77
N GLY A 138 27.70 13.87 -18.44
CA GLY A 138 28.41 12.89 -19.27
C GLY A 138 28.54 11.51 -18.62
N ALA A 139 27.43 10.99 -18.07
CA ALA A 139 27.43 9.68 -17.40
C ALA A 139 27.68 8.51 -18.36
N ASP A 140 28.57 7.64 -17.95
CA ASP A 140 28.78 6.32 -18.54
C ASP A 140 27.44 5.53 -18.58
N PRO A 141 27.10 4.87 -19.71
CA PRO A 141 25.94 3.98 -19.80
C PRO A 141 25.82 2.94 -18.68
N MET A 142 26.93 2.51 -18.11
CA MET A 142 26.97 1.61 -16.93
C MET A 142 26.27 2.24 -15.71
N VAL A 143 26.37 3.54 -15.53
CA VAL A 143 25.71 4.27 -14.43
C VAL A 143 24.18 4.19 -14.56
N LEU A 144 23.65 4.17 -15.78
CA LEU A 144 22.21 4.04 -16.05
C LEU A 144 21.64 2.69 -15.54
N LEU A 145 22.42 1.61 -15.61
CA LEU A 145 22.00 0.30 -15.10
C LEU A 145 21.74 0.31 -13.59
N VAL A 146 22.46 1.14 -12.84
CA VAL A 146 22.24 1.29 -11.40
C VAL A 146 20.85 1.85 -11.08
N PHE A 147 20.23 2.60 -11.99
CA PHE A 147 18.90 3.17 -11.80
C PHE A 147 17.75 2.18 -12.04
N VAL A 148 17.98 1.08 -12.75
CA VAL A 148 16.94 0.09 -13.08
C VAL A 148 16.20 -0.43 -11.82
N PRO A 149 16.88 -0.83 -10.73
CA PRO A 149 16.19 -1.26 -9.50
C PRO A 149 15.36 -0.14 -8.86
N PHE A 150 15.79 1.12 -8.95
CA PHE A 150 15.04 2.26 -8.39
C PHE A 150 13.75 2.49 -9.17
N VAL A 151 13.81 2.47 -10.51
CA VAL A 151 12.62 2.58 -11.37
C VAL A 151 11.68 1.40 -11.12
N ALA A 152 12.20 0.19 -11.02
CA ALA A 152 11.42 -1.01 -10.70
C ALA A 152 10.74 -0.89 -9.32
N ALA A 153 11.43 -0.39 -8.31
CA ALA A 153 10.84 -0.17 -6.97
C ALA A 153 9.72 0.87 -7.00
N ILE A 154 9.88 1.96 -7.76
CA ILE A 154 8.83 2.98 -7.92
C ILE A 154 7.62 2.37 -8.62
N ALA A 155 7.83 1.68 -9.75
CA ALA A 155 6.75 1.06 -10.51
C ALA A 155 5.98 0.03 -9.67
N LEU A 156 6.67 -0.89 -9.00
CA LEU A 156 6.06 -1.89 -8.13
C LEU A 156 5.36 -1.25 -6.92
N GLY A 157 5.99 -0.25 -6.29
CA GLY A 157 5.43 0.45 -5.14
C GLY A 157 4.15 1.23 -5.46
N LEU A 158 3.94 1.65 -6.72
CA LEU A 158 2.70 2.25 -7.20
C LEU A 158 1.69 1.20 -7.67
N PHE A 159 2.14 0.11 -8.29
CA PHE A 159 1.29 -0.92 -8.88
C PHE A 159 0.69 -1.87 -7.83
N ILE A 160 1.48 -2.38 -6.88
CA ILE A 160 1.03 -3.35 -5.87
C ILE A 160 -0.18 -2.84 -5.06
N PRO A 161 -0.23 -1.58 -4.59
CA PRO A 161 -1.38 -1.03 -3.89
C PRO A 161 -2.68 -1.11 -4.66
N THR A 162 -2.64 -0.95 -5.99
CA THR A 162 -3.85 -1.01 -6.83
C THR A 162 -4.45 -2.42 -6.87
N LYS A 163 -3.60 -3.45 -6.79
CA LYS A 163 -4.02 -4.86 -6.78
C LYS A 163 -4.47 -5.34 -5.39
N LEU A 164 -3.86 -4.80 -4.33
CA LEU A 164 -4.19 -5.17 -2.96
C LEU A 164 -5.44 -4.48 -2.42
N LYS A 165 -5.75 -3.28 -2.91
CA LYS A 165 -6.91 -2.52 -2.49
C LYS A 165 -8.20 -3.27 -2.85
N THR A 166 -9.19 -3.26 -1.94
CA THR A 166 -10.54 -3.76 -2.23
C THR A 166 -11.42 -2.55 -2.53
N PRO A 167 -11.81 -2.35 -3.81
CA PRO A 167 -12.67 -1.24 -4.17
C PRO A 167 -14.08 -1.41 -3.58
N TYR A 168 -14.74 -0.30 -3.36
CA TYR A 168 -16.13 -0.23 -2.93
C TYR A 168 -16.89 0.80 -3.76
N THR A 169 -18.19 0.60 -3.90
CA THR A 169 -19.11 1.53 -4.55
C THR A 169 -19.97 2.19 -3.49
N LYS A 170 -20.18 3.51 -3.62
CA LYS A 170 -21.07 4.29 -2.76
C LYS A 170 -22.32 4.61 -3.55
N ASN A 171 -23.44 3.98 -3.19
CA ASN A 171 -24.74 4.19 -3.80
C ASN A 171 -25.58 5.12 -2.93
N ARG A 172 -26.26 6.08 -3.54
CA ARG A 172 -27.24 6.92 -2.85
C ARG A 172 -28.63 6.29 -3.00
N ILE A 173 -29.17 5.78 -1.90
CA ILE A 173 -30.54 5.28 -1.85
C ILE A 173 -31.44 6.41 -1.33
N LYS A 174 -32.56 6.62 -2.02
CA LYS A 174 -33.62 7.52 -1.56
C LYS A 174 -34.71 6.63 -0.97
N GLU A 175 -34.96 6.77 0.32
CA GLU A 175 -36.06 6.10 1.02
C GLU A 175 -37.12 7.15 1.39
N GLU A 176 -38.37 6.86 1.11
CA GLU A 176 -39.50 7.67 1.52
C GLU A 176 -40.01 7.13 2.86
N VAL A 177 -39.72 7.86 3.94
CA VAL A 177 -40.15 7.52 5.29
C VAL A 177 -41.07 8.64 5.78
N ASP A 178 -42.32 8.30 6.07
CA ASP A 178 -43.36 9.25 6.55
C ASP A 178 -43.60 10.44 5.60
N GLY A 179 -43.56 10.22 4.27
CA GLY A 179 -43.77 11.26 3.27
C GLY A 179 -42.57 12.22 3.11
N VAL A 180 -41.46 11.96 3.77
CA VAL A 180 -40.21 12.73 3.63
C VAL A 180 -39.16 11.89 2.93
N THR A 181 -38.61 12.36 1.80
CA THR A 181 -37.53 11.69 1.08
C THR A 181 -36.24 11.84 1.87
N LYS A 182 -35.78 10.79 2.52
CA LYS A 182 -34.50 10.71 3.19
C LYS A 182 -33.46 10.06 2.26
N SER A 183 -32.26 10.61 2.17
CA SER A 183 -31.14 10.04 1.42
C SER A 183 -30.22 9.26 2.36
N ARG A 184 -29.98 8.00 2.06
CA ARG A 184 -29.02 7.15 2.76
C ARG A 184 -27.93 6.74 1.78
N TYR A 185 -26.67 6.63 2.24
CA TYR A 185 -25.59 6.07 1.46
C TYR A 185 -25.37 4.62 1.84
N GLU A 186 -25.31 3.75 0.83
CA GLU A 186 -24.97 2.34 0.95
C GLU A 186 -23.57 2.12 0.39
N TYR A 187 -22.74 1.38 1.12
CA TYR A 187 -21.36 1.06 0.73
C TYR A 187 -21.28 -0.43 0.43
N ILE A 188 -20.97 -0.78 -0.82
CA ILE A 188 -20.91 -2.16 -1.31
C ILE A 188 -19.46 -2.46 -1.73
N PHE A 189 -18.83 -3.44 -1.08
CA PHE A 189 -17.51 -3.92 -1.42
C PHE A 189 -17.56 -4.98 -2.51
N GLU A 190 -16.63 -4.93 -3.49
CA GLU A 190 -16.66 -5.80 -4.69
C GLU A 190 -16.67 -7.30 -4.40
N ASN A 191 -16.10 -7.75 -3.28
CA ASN A 191 -16.14 -9.17 -2.90
C ASN A 191 -17.56 -9.70 -2.63
N ASN A 192 -18.55 -8.83 -2.47
CA ASN A 192 -19.94 -9.23 -2.29
C ASN A 192 -20.73 -9.32 -3.61
N LYS A 193 -20.22 -8.72 -4.69
CA LYS A 193 -20.88 -8.81 -6.01
C LYS A 193 -20.82 -10.22 -6.62
N LEU A 194 -19.82 -11.01 -6.22
CA LEU A 194 -19.65 -12.39 -6.75
C LEU A 194 -20.54 -13.43 -6.04
N THR A 195 -21.00 -13.15 -4.83
CA THR A 195 -21.94 -14.04 -4.11
C THR A 195 -23.39 -13.75 -4.45
N GLY A 196 -23.75 -12.53 -4.84
CA GLY A 196 -25.13 -12.17 -5.19
C GLY A 196 -25.52 -12.51 -6.63
N SER A 197 -24.55 -12.72 -7.53
CA SER A 197 -24.86 -13.07 -8.93
C SER A 197 -25.00 -14.58 -9.19
N SER A 198 -24.51 -15.43 -8.29
CA SER A 198 -24.67 -16.89 -8.41
C SER A 198 -26.01 -17.40 -7.86
N GLU A 199 -26.63 -16.68 -6.92
CA GLU A 199 -27.93 -17.07 -6.39
C GLU A 199 -29.12 -16.66 -7.32
N LEU A 200 -28.92 -15.63 -8.17
CA LEU A 200 -29.96 -15.18 -9.12
C LEU A 200 -30.01 -15.99 -10.41
N ILE A 201 -28.98 -16.79 -10.71
CA ILE A 201 -28.95 -17.63 -11.92
C ILE A 201 -29.66 -18.97 -11.70
N ASP A 202 -29.73 -19.44 -10.45
CA ASP A 202 -30.39 -20.72 -10.14
C ASP A 202 -31.88 -20.58 -9.83
N ALA A 203 -32.41 -19.36 -9.68
CA ALA A 203 -33.84 -19.15 -9.36
C ALA A 203 -34.77 -19.07 -10.60
N ASP A 204 -34.21 -18.88 -11.80
CA ASP A 204 -34.98 -18.77 -13.07
C ASP A 204 -34.97 -20.04 -13.93
N LEU A 205 -34.53 -21.19 -13.39
CA LEU A 205 -34.49 -22.48 -14.08
C LEU A 205 -35.27 -23.60 -13.34
N VAL A 206 -36.48 -23.27 -12.81
CA VAL A 206 -37.46 -24.29 -12.42
C VAL A 206 -38.81 -23.94 -12.99
#